data_418002484a574b7e389f907b8c4ce662
#
_entry.id   418002484a574b7e389f907b8c4ce662
#
_cell.length_a   1.000
_cell.length_b   1.000
_cell.length_c   1.000
_cell.angle_alpha   90.00
_cell.angle_beta   90.00
_cell.angle_gamma   90.00
#
_symmetry.space_group_name_H-M   'P 1'
#
loop_
_entity.id
_entity.type
_entity.pdbx_description
1 polymer ?
#
loop_
_entity_poly.entity_id
_entity_poly.type
_entity_poly.pdbx_seq_one_letter_code
_entity_poly.pdbx_strand_id
1 'polypeptide(L)'
;MLGAAVSVFLSTFENKVDRKGRVSVPSSFRNVLSQQKSTGIILYPSFKHPCLEGSGDERIQEIVSSIDAMDVFSDEAENLQTILADAKQVSVDSDGRVILPHEFVAHAGISDLASFVGLGKSFQIWSPKNFSMHRQKNRLRAREQGATLRIISSSTERT
;
A
#
# COMPACT_ATOMS: atom_id res chain seq x y z
N MET A 1 -31.05 8.89 1.34
CA MET A 1 -30.25 7.74 0.98
C MET A 1 -28.81 7.90 1.32
N LEU A 2 -28.26 6.91 1.94
CA LEU A 2 -26.89 6.98 2.30
C LEU A 2 -26.03 6.69 1.10
N GLY A 3 -24.99 7.46 0.92
CA GLY A 3 -24.03 7.18 -0.12
C GLY A 3 -23.27 5.91 0.17
N ALA A 4 -22.68 5.33 -0.85
CA ALA A 4 -21.83 4.19 -0.66
C ALA A 4 -20.60 4.62 0.12
N ALA A 5 -20.12 3.76 1.00
CA ALA A 5 -18.90 4.03 1.72
C ALA A 5 -17.75 4.04 0.74
N VAL A 6 -16.73 4.87 1.01
CA VAL A 6 -15.54 4.93 0.19
C VAL A 6 -14.76 3.65 0.41
N SER A 7 -14.52 2.89 -0.66
CA SER A 7 -13.82 1.62 -0.58
C SER A 7 -12.40 1.71 -1.12
N VAL A 8 -11.80 2.88 -1.03
CA VAL A 8 -10.40 3.08 -1.42
C VAL A 8 -9.64 3.71 -0.28
N PHE A 9 -8.33 3.50 -0.27
CA PHE A 9 -7.44 4.07 0.74
C PHE A 9 -7.08 5.49 0.32
N LEU A 10 -7.36 6.45 1.19
CA LEU A 10 -7.10 7.86 0.94
C LEU A 10 -6.43 8.49 2.15
N SER A 11 -5.77 9.61 1.93
CA SER A 11 -5.20 10.46 2.96
C SER A 11 -3.91 9.89 3.56
N THR A 12 -3.28 10.69 4.38
CA THR A 12 -2.04 10.34 5.07
C THR A 12 -2.27 10.46 6.56
N PHE A 13 -1.88 9.43 7.30
CA PHE A 13 -2.03 9.41 8.76
C PHE A 13 -0.68 9.04 9.38
N GLU A 14 -0.30 9.75 10.43
CA GLU A 14 0.95 9.49 11.14
C GLU A 14 0.62 8.89 12.49
N ASN A 15 1.13 7.71 12.77
CA ASN A 15 0.84 6.96 13.99
C ASN A 15 2.13 6.51 14.67
N LYS A 16 2.07 6.35 15.99
CA LYS A 16 3.23 5.91 16.77
C LYS A 16 3.48 4.42 16.60
N VAL A 17 4.74 4.07 16.55
CA VAL A 17 5.19 2.67 16.51
C VAL A 17 5.88 2.38 17.85
N ASP A 18 5.44 1.36 18.56
CA ASP A 18 6.04 1.03 19.85
C ASP A 18 7.30 0.17 19.67
N ARG A 19 7.95 -0.18 20.77
CA ARG A 19 9.19 -0.95 20.73
C ARG A 19 9.05 -2.32 20.10
N LYS A 20 7.85 -2.89 20.13
CA LYS A 20 7.58 -4.20 19.56
C LYS A 20 7.18 -4.12 18.10
N GLY A 21 7.15 -2.93 17.52
CA GLY A 21 6.73 -2.74 16.13
C GLY A 21 5.23 -2.65 15.96
N ARG A 22 4.47 -2.50 17.04
CA ARG A 22 3.01 -2.37 16.94
C ARG A 22 2.64 -0.95 16.56
N VAL A 23 1.73 -0.82 15.61
CA VAL A 23 1.25 0.48 15.14
C VAL A 23 -0.22 0.36 14.81
N SER A 24 -0.99 1.41 15.10
CA SER A 24 -2.42 1.43 14.78
C SER A 24 -2.61 1.64 13.28
N VAL A 25 -3.48 0.84 12.68
CA VAL A 25 -3.91 1.03 11.29
C VAL A 25 -4.98 2.10 11.32
N PRO A 26 -4.93 3.12 10.46
CA PRO A 26 -5.98 4.15 10.43
C PRO A 26 -7.37 3.53 10.34
N SER A 27 -8.32 4.07 11.08
CA SER A 27 -9.67 3.49 11.11
C SER A 27 -10.33 3.47 9.74
N SER A 28 -10.08 4.49 8.91
CA SER A 28 -10.62 4.50 7.55
C SER A 28 -10.04 3.38 6.70
N PHE A 29 -8.77 3.03 6.91
CA PHE A 29 -8.14 1.91 6.23
C PHE A 29 -8.73 0.59 6.71
N ARG A 30 -8.98 0.47 8.02
CA ARG A 30 -9.61 -0.74 8.56
C ARG A 30 -11.01 -0.93 7.99
N ASN A 31 -11.73 0.17 7.76
CA ASN A 31 -13.06 0.10 7.14
C ASN A 31 -12.98 -0.41 5.70
N VAL A 32 -11.99 0.05 4.93
CA VAL A 32 -11.80 -0.44 3.56
C VAL A 32 -11.54 -1.95 3.57
N LEU A 33 -10.63 -2.39 4.45
CA LEU A 33 -10.31 -3.81 4.58
C LEU A 33 -11.54 -4.63 4.97
N SER A 34 -12.34 -4.11 5.89
CA SER A 34 -13.57 -4.78 6.32
C SER A 34 -14.57 -4.90 5.18
N GLN A 35 -14.73 -3.85 4.38
CA GLN A 35 -15.62 -3.89 3.22
C GLN A 35 -15.17 -4.90 2.18
N GLN A 36 -13.85 -5.09 2.05
CA GLN A 36 -13.30 -6.07 1.15
C GLN A 36 -13.30 -7.47 1.76
N LYS A 37 -13.70 -7.58 3.02
CA LYS A 37 -13.70 -8.85 3.77
C LYS A 37 -12.29 -9.45 3.85
N SER A 38 -11.28 -8.59 3.91
CA SER A 38 -9.91 -9.03 4.08
C SER A 38 -9.67 -9.47 5.52
N THR A 39 -8.86 -10.50 5.69
CA THR A 39 -8.58 -11.06 7.00
C THR A 39 -7.39 -10.39 7.70
N GLY A 40 -6.79 -9.42 7.06
CA GLY A 40 -5.66 -8.67 7.60
C GLY A 40 -5.10 -7.81 6.50
N ILE A 41 -3.87 -7.37 6.67
CA ILE A 41 -3.21 -6.62 5.61
C ILE A 41 -2.02 -7.41 5.09
N ILE A 42 -1.71 -7.20 3.83
CA ILE A 42 -0.56 -7.82 3.20
C ILE A 42 0.44 -6.72 2.93
N LEU A 43 1.67 -6.92 3.40
CA LEU A 43 2.74 -5.93 3.27
C LEU A 43 3.92 -6.55 2.55
N TYR A 44 4.61 -5.74 1.75
CA TYR A 44 5.88 -6.13 1.18
C TYR A 44 6.76 -4.90 0.97
N PRO A 45 8.09 -5.07 0.95
CA PRO A 45 8.99 -3.94 0.71
C PRO A 45 8.83 -3.43 -0.71
N SER A 46 8.74 -2.12 -0.86
CA SER A 46 8.65 -1.53 -2.19
C SER A 46 9.94 -1.76 -2.97
N PHE A 47 9.83 -2.07 -4.25
CA PHE A 47 10.99 -2.17 -5.11
C PHE A 47 11.61 -0.81 -5.40
N LYS A 48 10.79 0.23 -5.38
CA LYS A 48 11.20 1.54 -5.86
C LYS A 48 11.56 2.52 -4.76
N HIS A 49 10.95 2.38 -3.60
CA HIS A 49 11.06 3.38 -2.55
C HIS A 49 11.36 2.75 -1.20
N PRO A 50 11.94 3.50 -0.26
CA PRO A 50 12.17 2.99 1.10
C PRO A 50 10.87 3.03 1.91
N CYS A 51 9.93 2.19 1.52
CA CYS A 51 8.63 2.10 2.18
C CYS A 51 8.08 0.70 2.02
N LEU A 52 6.95 0.45 2.68
CA LEU A 52 6.23 -0.80 2.53
C LEU A 52 4.99 -0.55 1.67
N GLU A 53 4.71 -1.48 0.78
CA GLU A 53 3.47 -1.49 0.03
C GLU A 53 2.46 -2.32 0.83
N GLY A 54 1.23 -1.85 0.92
CA GLY A 54 0.21 -2.52 1.71
C GLY A 54 -1.13 -2.59 1.00
N SER A 55 -1.88 -3.63 1.27
CA SER A 55 -3.20 -3.79 0.68
C SER A 55 -3.98 -4.88 1.42
N GLY A 56 -5.22 -5.10 1.00
CA GLY A 56 -5.98 -6.26 1.40
C GLY A 56 -5.79 -7.40 0.41
N ASP A 57 -6.59 -8.44 0.59
CA ASP A 57 -6.48 -9.66 -0.22
C ASP A 57 -6.82 -9.40 -1.70
N GLU A 58 -7.73 -8.49 -1.96
CA GLU A 58 -8.20 -8.23 -3.31
C GLU A 58 -7.07 -7.79 -4.25
N ARG A 59 -6.21 -6.89 -3.77
CA ARG A 59 -5.08 -6.39 -4.57
C ARG A 59 -4.08 -7.50 -4.88
N ILE A 60 -3.86 -8.39 -3.92
CA ILE A 60 -2.94 -9.51 -4.11
C ILE A 60 -3.49 -10.47 -5.16
N GLN A 61 -4.80 -10.69 -5.18
CA GLN A 61 -5.41 -11.53 -6.22
C GLN A 61 -5.23 -10.91 -7.60
N GLU A 62 -5.25 -9.59 -7.70
CA GLU A 62 -4.96 -8.91 -8.97
C GLU A 62 -3.53 -9.17 -9.44
N ILE A 63 -2.58 -9.16 -8.52
CA ILE A 63 -1.18 -9.47 -8.84
C ILE A 63 -1.06 -10.91 -9.33
N VAL A 64 -1.69 -11.85 -8.64
CA VAL A 64 -1.68 -13.26 -9.02
C VAL A 64 -2.26 -13.44 -10.43
N SER A 65 -3.41 -12.80 -10.70
CA SER A 65 -4.04 -12.87 -12.01
C SER A 65 -3.16 -12.28 -13.11
N SER A 66 -2.43 -11.20 -12.78
CA SER A 66 -1.51 -10.59 -13.75
C SER A 66 -0.37 -11.53 -14.11
N ILE A 67 0.18 -12.23 -13.12
CA ILE A 67 1.25 -13.21 -13.36
C ILE A 67 0.74 -14.34 -14.30
N ASP A 68 -0.48 -14.80 -14.04
CA ASP A 68 -1.05 -15.89 -14.83
C ASP A 68 -1.22 -15.52 -16.31
N ALA A 69 -1.36 -14.24 -16.60
CA ALA A 69 -1.51 -13.76 -17.95
C ALA A 69 -0.18 -13.47 -18.66
N MET A 70 0.94 -13.59 -17.96
CA MET A 70 2.25 -13.30 -18.52
C MET A 70 2.96 -14.56 -18.97
N ASP A 71 3.98 -14.36 -19.83
CA ASP A 71 4.91 -15.43 -20.15
C ASP A 71 5.67 -15.77 -18.87
N VAL A 72 5.59 -17.02 -18.45
CA VAL A 72 6.22 -17.46 -17.19
C VAL A 72 7.73 -17.30 -17.19
N PHE A 73 8.35 -17.18 -18.34
CA PHE A 73 9.79 -17.01 -18.43
C PHE A 73 10.20 -15.53 -18.53
N SER A 74 9.23 -14.60 -18.45
CA SER A 74 9.55 -13.17 -18.56
C SER A 74 10.10 -12.63 -17.25
N ASP A 75 10.95 -11.60 -17.36
CA ASP A 75 11.45 -10.90 -16.19
C ASP A 75 10.32 -10.22 -15.44
N GLU A 76 9.29 -9.76 -16.17
CA GLU A 76 8.13 -9.13 -15.57
C GLU A 76 7.40 -10.07 -14.63
N ALA A 77 7.17 -11.29 -15.05
CA ALA A 77 6.53 -12.31 -14.22
C ALA A 77 7.37 -12.61 -12.98
N GLU A 78 8.68 -12.72 -13.16
CA GLU A 78 9.60 -12.98 -12.05
C GLU A 78 9.60 -11.86 -11.04
N ASN A 79 9.54 -10.61 -11.50
CA ASN A 79 9.48 -9.46 -10.62
C ASN A 79 8.23 -9.51 -9.74
N LEU A 80 7.08 -9.83 -10.32
CA LEU A 80 5.84 -9.93 -9.56
C LEU A 80 5.85 -11.12 -8.60
N GLN A 81 6.47 -12.22 -9.01
CA GLN A 81 6.63 -13.38 -8.13
C GLN A 81 7.51 -13.07 -6.93
N THR A 82 8.49 -12.21 -7.10
CA THR A 82 9.34 -11.76 -5.98
C THR A 82 8.51 -10.99 -4.96
N ILE A 83 7.57 -10.18 -5.41
CA ILE A 83 6.65 -9.49 -4.51
C ILE A 83 5.88 -10.51 -3.66
N LEU A 84 5.34 -11.55 -4.30
CA LEU A 84 4.59 -12.58 -3.58
C LEU A 84 5.48 -13.34 -2.61
N ALA A 85 6.72 -13.60 -2.98
CA ALA A 85 7.66 -14.32 -2.12
C ALA A 85 8.03 -13.52 -0.88
N ASP A 86 8.12 -12.19 -1.00
CA ASP A 86 8.50 -11.32 0.11
C ASP A 86 7.31 -10.87 0.95
N ALA A 87 6.10 -11.01 0.43
CA ALA A 87 4.91 -10.48 1.10
C ALA A 87 4.61 -11.25 2.39
N LYS A 88 4.12 -10.52 3.38
CA LYS A 88 3.68 -11.11 4.65
C LYS A 88 2.29 -10.62 4.97
N GLN A 89 1.46 -11.55 5.40
CA GLN A 89 0.13 -11.22 5.88
C GLN A 89 0.23 -10.94 7.37
N VAL A 90 -0.19 -9.75 7.80
CA VAL A 90 -0.19 -9.40 9.22
C VAL A 90 -1.62 -9.21 9.68
N SER A 91 -1.92 -9.72 10.86
CA SER A 91 -3.26 -9.63 11.42
C SER A 91 -3.46 -8.30 12.12
N VAL A 92 -4.66 -7.77 12.00
CA VAL A 92 -5.06 -6.58 12.76
C VAL A 92 -5.67 -7.08 14.06
N ASP A 93 -5.12 -6.67 15.19
CA ASP A 93 -5.60 -7.14 16.50
C ASP A 93 -6.90 -6.42 16.89
N SER A 94 -7.44 -6.77 18.07
CA SER A 94 -8.71 -6.21 18.54
C SER A 94 -8.63 -4.72 18.79
N ASP A 95 -7.44 -4.17 18.97
CA ASP A 95 -7.24 -2.73 19.17
C ASP A 95 -6.94 -2.00 17.86
N GLY A 96 -7.02 -2.70 16.73
CA GLY A 96 -6.78 -2.10 15.41
C GLY A 96 -5.31 -1.92 15.08
N ARG A 97 -4.41 -2.66 15.73
CA ARG A 97 -2.97 -2.54 15.52
C ARG A 97 -2.42 -3.75 14.79
N VAL A 98 -1.31 -3.54 14.12
CA VAL A 98 -0.54 -4.61 13.50
C VAL A 98 0.88 -4.56 14.06
N ILE A 99 1.61 -5.67 13.94
CA ILE A 99 3.02 -5.71 14.27
C ILE A 99 3.78 -5.71 12.95
N LEU A 100 4.60 -4.68 12.73
CA LEU A 100 5.40 -4.62 11.52
C LEU A 100 6.58 -5.58 11.65
N PRO A 101 6.81 -6.45 10.66
CA PRO A 101 7.98 -7.32 10.69
C PRO A 101 9.27 -6.53 10.82
N HIS A 102 10.21 -7.06 11.59
CA HIS A 102 11.44 -6.35 11.91
C HIS A 102 12.21 -5.92 10.66
N GLU A 103 12.34 -6.80 9.71
CA GLU A 103 13.07 -6.48 8.48
C GLU A 103 12.34 -5.44 7.63
N PHE A 104 11.02 -5.32 7.77
CA PHE A 104 10.23 -4.31 7.05
C PHE A 104 10.45 -2.93 7.67
N VAL A 105 10.50 -2.88 8.99
CA VAL A 105 10.82 -1.65 9.72
C VAL A 105 12.18 -1.13 9.28
N ALA A 106 13.16 -2.02 9.18
CA ALA A 106 14.50 -1.66 8.75
C ALA A 106 14.52 -1.14 7.31
N HIS A 107 13.83 -1.83 6.40
CA HIS A 107 13.75 -1.41 5.00
C HIS A 107 13.18 0.00 4.86
N ALA A 108 12.14 0.30 5.60
CA ALA A 108 11.45 1.59 5.50
C ALA A 108 12.09 2.69 6.37
N GLY A 109 13.07 2.33 7.19
CA GLY A 109 13.71 3.31 8.08
C GLY A 109 12.74 3.87 9.12
N ILE A 110 11.77 3.06 9.54
CA ILE A 110 10.78 3.47 10.51
C ILE A 110 11.36 3.32 11.91
N SER A 111 11.15 4.32 12.76
CA SER A 111 11.55 4.23 14.16
C SER A 111 10.31 4.32 15.06
N ASP A 112 9.96 5.49 15.54
CA ASP A 112 8.87 5.65 16.48
C ASP A 112 7.59 6.21 15.86
N LEU A 113 7.62 6.57 14.58
CA LEU A 113 6.45 7.06 13.85
C LEU A 113 6.39 6.42 12.48
N ALA A 114 5.20 6.16 11.99
CA ALA A 114 4.98 5.65 10.66
C ALA A 114 3.86 6.44 9.98
N SER A 115 4.05 6.76 8.71
CA SER A 115 3.03 7.44 7.91
C SER A 115 2.33 6.42 7.04
N PHE A 116 1.01 6.33 7.18
CA PHE A 116 0.17 5.48 6.33
C PHE A 116 -0.38 6.37 5.22
N VAL A 117 -0.11 6.01 3.98
CA VAL A 117 -0.41 6.84 2.82
C VAL A 117 -1.35 6.10 1.88
N GLY A 118 -2.57 6.58 1.74
CA GLY A 118 -3.56 5.95 0.87
C GLY A 118 -3.32 6.31 -0.58
N LEU A 119 -3.39 5.32 -1.45
CA LEU A 119 -3.13 5.47 -2.88
C LEU A 119 -4.24 4.84 -3.74
N GLY A 120 -5.43 4.72 -3.22
CA GLY A 120 -6.54 4.13 -3.96
C GLY A 120 -6.73 2.67 -3.60
N LYS A 121 -6.32 1.76 -4.45
CA LYS A 121 -6.49 0.32 -4.18
C LYS A 121 -5.46 -0.23 -3.22
N SER A 122 -4.45 0.53 -2.90
CA SER A 122 -3.39 0.13 -1.99
C SER A 122 -2.96 1.31 -1.13
N PHE A 123 -2.06 1.05 -0.20
CA PHE A 123 -1.49 2.10 0.62
C PHE A 123 0.00 1.80 0.82
N GLN A 124 0.71 2.77 1.36
CA GLN A 124 2.13 2.60 1.69
C GLN A 124 2.35 2.98 3.14
N ILE A 125 3.40 2.43 3.73
CA ILE A 125 3.84 2.80 5.08
C ILE A 125 5.27 3.29 4.97
N TRP A 126 5.49 4.52 5.40
CA TRP A 126 6.77 5.21 5.27
C TRP A 126 7.26 5.74 6.61
N SER A 127 8.56 6.00 6.74
CA SER A 127 8.98 6.91 7.78
C SER A 127 8.47 8.31 7.40
N PRO A 128 8.02 9.12 8.36
CA PRO A 128 7.49 10.45 8.03
C PRO A 128 8.49 11.32 7.29
N LYS A 129 9.77 11.23 7.66
CA LYS A 129 10.82 12.02 7.04
C LYS A 129 10.97 11.66 5.56
N ASN A 130 11.07 10.36 5.27
CA ASN A 130 11.24 9.91 3.89
C ASN A 130 10.01 10.21 3.05
N PHE A 131 8.82 10.11 3.63
CA PHE A 131 7.61 10.42 2.91
C PHE A 131 7.52 11.91 2.60
N SER A 132 7.89 12.76 3.54
CA SER A 132 7.87 14.20 3.34
C SER A 132 8.79 14.58 2.17
N MET A 133 9.97 14.00 2.10
CA MET A 133 10.91 14.24 1.00
C MET A 133 10.36 13.74 -0.33
N HIS A 134 9.76 12.57 -0.32
CA HIS A 134 9.19 11.97 -1.51
C HIS A 134 8.03 12.80 -2.05
N ARG A 135 7.13 13.26 -1.18
CA ARG A 135 5.98 14.08 -1.54
C ARG A 135 6.44 15.42 -2.13
N GLN A 136 7.42 16.03 -1.50
CA GLN A 136 7.93 17.32 -1.94
C GLN A 136 8.56 17.20 -3.34
N LYS A 137 9.33 16.16 -3.55
CA LYS A 137 9.96 15.88 -4.84
C LYS A 137 8.90 15.66 -5.93
N ASN A 138 7.86 14.91 -5.61
CA ASN A 138 6.79 14.63 -6.56
C ASN A 138 6.02 15.88 -6.93
N ARG A 139 5.72 16.73 -5.96
CA ARG A 139 5.02 17.99 -6.21
C ARG A 139 5.84 18.93 -7.07
N LEU A 140 7.14 19.01 -6.81
CA LEU A 140 8.03 19.86 -7.59
C LEU A 140 8.11 19.36 -9.03
N ARG A 141 8.31 18.06 -9.22
CA ARG A 141 8.35 17.47 -10.56
C ARG A 141 7.06 17.71 -11.34
N ALA A 142 5.91 17.51 -10.66
CA ALA A 142 4.61 17.72 -11.30
C ALA A 142 4.44 19.16 -11.73
N ARG A 143 4.87 20.10 -10.90
CA ARG A 143 4.79 21.52 -11.24
C ARG A 143 5.70 21.87 -12.40
N GLU A 144 6.92 21.37 -12.39
CA GLU A 144 7.88 21.64 -13.45
C GLU A 144 7.47 21.05 -14.79
N GLN A 145 6.79 19.91 -14.75
CA GLN A 145 6.33 19.25 -15.96
C GLN A 145 4.97 19.74 -16.41
N GLY A 146 4.35 20.69 -15.68
CA GLY A 146 3.02 21.17 -16.01
C GLY A 146 1.97 20.07 -15.97
N ALA A 147 2.08 19.16 -14.98
CA ALA A 147 1.18 18.03 -14.91
C ALA A 147 -0.26 18.45 -14.75
N THR A 148 -1.15 17.76 -15.44
CA THR A 148 -2.58 17.99 -15.35
C THR A 148 -3.27 16.66 -15.09
N LEU A 149 -4.49 16.75 -14.58
CA LEU A 149 -5.25 15.55 -14.30
C LEU A 149 -5.82 14.97 -15.59
N ARG A 150 -5.41 13.73 -15.89
CA ARG A 150 -5.97 12.99 -17.00
C ARG A 150 -6.54 11.71 -16.46
N ILE A 151 -7.81 11.47 -16.74
CA ILE A 151 -8.46 10.25 -16.27
C ILE A 151 -8.58 9.31 -17.45
N ILE A 152 -8.00 8.12 -17.28
CA ILE A 152 -8.02 7.10 -18.32
C ILE A 152 -9.11 6.10 -17.95
N SER A 153 -10.02 5.86 -18.88
CA SER A 153 -11.07 4.89 -18.65
C SER A 153 -10.48 3.49 -18.62
N SER A 154 -10.90 2.71 -17.63
CA SER A 154 -10.48 1.32 -17.58
C SER A 154 -11.47 0.45 -18.31
N SER A 155 -12.49 1.01 -18.93
CA SER A 155 -13.45 0.23 -19.65
C SER A 155 -12.82 -0.43 -20.82
N THR A 156 -13.09 -1.68 -21.01
CA THR A 156 -12.51 -2.40 -22.10
C THR A 156 -13.56 -2.96 -22.94
N GLU A 157 -14.75 -2.38 -23.02
CA GLU A 157 -15.66 -2.94 -23.87
C GLU A 157 -15.23 -2.89 -25.20
N ARG A 158 -15.30 -3.95 -25.77
CA ARG A 158 -14.87 -4.10 -27.06
C ARG A 158 -15.99 -4.61 -27.76
N THR A 159 -16.20 -4.26 -28.79
CA THR A 159 -17.24 -4.92 -29.53
C THR A 159 -16.73 -5.48 -30.81
#